data_d6efd302485ef0cf86664540aac9208c
#
_entry.id   d6efd302485ef0cf86664540aac9208c
#
_cell.length_a   1.000
_cell.length_b   1.000
_cell.length_c   1.000
_cell.angle_alpha   90.00
_cell.angle_beta   90.00
_cell.angle_gamma   90.00
#
_symmetry.space_group_name_H-M   'P 1'
#
loop_
_entity.id
_entity.type
_entity.pdbx_description
1 polymer ?
#
loop_
_entity_poly.entity_id
_entity_poly.type
_entity_poly.pdbx_seq_one_letter_code
_entity_poly.pdbx_strand_id
1 'polypeptide(L)'
;MTKNKKLALILIAHADDETLGAGGTILKLIEKGWTVNIVAISDGKLTVRGKEQDNSKDFKKACKLLGVEKHSLLKFKDQKFDTEAVSDLANTVVNLKLHPDLIITHHQEDLNKDHRITCEVAKIIGRPKTKPISILGCEIPGTSFWNGKVFQANYFVDITKYIDLKIDAFAKYHNEIQEYPHPRSKKGLKLLAQYHGMQSGFKYAEAFNVIRGYEDRLL
;
A
#
# COMPACT_ATOMS: atom_id res chain seq x y z
N MET A 1 19.03 27.11 -0.58
CA MET A 1 18.52 26.10 -1.54
C MET A 1 17.47 25.27 -0.82
N THR A 2 16.20 25.44 -1.12
CA THR A 2 15.11 24.59 -0.58
C THR A 2 15.33 23.18 -1.11
N LYS A 3 15.70 22.23 -0.24
CA LYS A 3 15.75 20.81 -0.60
C LYS A 3 14.38 20.43 -1.18
N ASN A 4 14.32 20.02 -2.45
CA ASN A 4 13.10 19.48 -3.03
C ASN A 4 12.58 18.36 -2.11
N LYS A 5 11.33 18.50 -1.67
CA LYS A 5 10.67 17.52 -0.82
C LYS A 5 10.61 16.17 -1.55
N LYS A 6 11.09 15.08 -0.94
CA LYS A 6 10.98 13.73 -1.51
C LYS A 6 9.50 13.34 -1.63
N LEU A 7 9.15 12.61 -2.68
CA LEU A 7 7.80 12.11 -2.95
C LEU A 7 7.75 10.59 -2.82
N ALA A 8 6.85 10.09 -1.99
CA ALA A 8 6.45 8.70 -1.96
C ALA A 8 5.10 8.51 -2.66
N LEU A 9 5.04 7.58 -3.59
CA LEU A 9 3.83 7.10 -4.22
C LEU A 9 3.43 5.76 -3.59
N ILE A 10 2.26 5.72 -2.97
CA ILE A 10 1.62 4.49 -2.52
C ILE A 10 0.69 4.05 -3.65
N LEU A 11 1.13 3.10 -4.45
CA LEU A 11 0.39 2.56 -5.58
C LEU A 11 -0.22 1.22 -5.20
N ILE A 12 -1.52 1.21 -5.02
CA ILE A 12 -2.30 0.06 -4.53
C ILE A 12 -3.38 -0.34 -5.52
N ALA A 13 -3.86 -1.56 -5.39
CA ALA A 13 -4.95 -2.06 -6.23
C ALA A 13 -6.30 -1.50 -5.79
N HIS A 14 -6.65 -1.66 -4.53
CA HIS A 14 -7.97 -1.35 -4.00
C HIS A 14 -7.92 -0.34 -2.86
N ALA A 15 -9.04 0.29 -2.60
CA ALA A 15 -9.23 1.16 -1.45
C ALA A 15 -9.33 0.29 -0.17
N ASP A 16 -8.37 0.33 0.69
CA ASP A 16 -8.06 -0.31 1.98
C ASP A 16 -6.60 -0.81 2.05
N ASP A 17 -6.01 -1.17 0.92
CA ASP A 17 -4.66 -1.73 0.84
C ASP A 17 -3.59 -0.77 1.39
N GLU A 18 -3.78 0.56 1.25
CA GLU A 18 -2.85 1.56 1.76
C GLU A 18 -2.72 1.50 3.29
N THR A 19 -3.84 1.27 3.97
CA THR A 19 -3.85 1.14 5.42
C THR A 19 -3.32 -0.20 5.87
N LEU A 20 -3.70 -1.28 5.17
CA LEU A 20 -3.28 -2.64 5.47
C LEU A 20 -1.78 -2.83 5.29
N GLY A 21 -1.25 -2.43 4.12
CA GLY A 21 0.14 -2.68 3.75
C GLY A 21 1.14 -1.66 4.26
N ALA A 22 0.75 -0.37 4.41
CA ALA A 22 1.71 0.70 4.64
C ALA A 22 1.22 1.86 5.54
N GLY A 23 0.11 1.70 6.28
CA GLY A 23 -0.50 2.79 7.04
C GLY A 23 0.44 3.45 8.05
N GLY A 24 1.22 2.67 8.79
CA GLY A 24 2.22 3.18 9.74
C GLY A 24 3.41 3.83 9.03
N THR A 25 3.84 3.26 7.91
CA THR A 25 4.93 3.80 7.08
C THR A 25 4.52 5.13 6.45
N ILE A 26 3.28 5.27 5.98
CA ILE A 26 2.73 6.53 5.47
C ILE A 26 2.85 7.64 6.53
N LEU A 27 2.40 7.37 7.75
CA LEU A 27 2.49 8.32 8.88
C LEU A 27 3.95 8.71 9.17
N LYS A 28 4.85 7.73 9.17
CA LYS A 28 6.29 7.98 9.39
C LYS A 28 6.93 8.79 8.27
N LEU A 29 6.57 8.54 7.02
CA LEU A 29 7.05 9.32 5.87
C LEU A 29 6.62 10.79 5.99
N ILE A 30 5.36 11.05 6.33
CA ILE A 30 4.84 12.40 6.52
C ILE A 30 5.57 13.10 7.67
N GLU A 31 5.78 12.43 8.80
CA GLU A 31 6.55 12.99 9.94
C GLU A 31 8.00 13.31 9.54
N LYS A 32 8.62 12.50 8.67
CA LYS A 32 9.95 12.76 8.10
C LYS A 32 9.94 13.86 7.01
N GLY A 33 8.81 14.50 6.74
CA GLY A 33 8.68 15.60 5.79
C GLY A 33 8.57 15.19 4.33
N TRP A 34 8.29 13.92 4.02
CA TRP A 34 7.99 13.50 2.66
C TRP A 34 6.60 13.97 2.24
N THR A 35 6.44 14.24 0.97
CA THR A 35 5.11 14.29 0.35
C THR A 35 4.66 12.86 0.08
N VAL A 36 3.44 12.51 0.45
CA VAL A 36 2.87 11.19 0.18
C VAL A 36 1.65 11.36 -0.73
N ASN A 37 1.63 10.64 -1.84
CA ASN A 37 0.48 10.53 -2.72
C ASN A 37 -0.01 9.07 -2.70
N ILE A 38 -1.32 8.86 -2.56
CA ILE A 38 -1.93 7.53 -2.66
C ILE A 38 -2.72 7.45 -3.96
N VAL A 39 -2.49 6.39 -4.71
CA VAL A 39 -3.22 6.08 -5.94
C VAL A 39 -3.71 4.64 -5.86
N ALA A 40 -5.02 4.45 -5.76
CA ALA A 40 -5.64 3.14 -5.96
C ALA A 40 -6.05 3.00 -7.43
N ILE A 41 -5.70 1.89 -8.05
CA ILE A 41 -6.00 1.65 -9.48
C ILE A 41 -7.49 1.41 -9.68
N SER A 42 -8.18 0.79 -8.70
CA SER A 42 -9.63 0.58 -8.77
C SER A 42 -10.43 1.88 -8.56
N ASP A 43 -11.69 1.84 -8.95
CA ASP A 43 -12.66 2.93 -8.74
C ASP A 43 -13.26 2.96 -7.31
N GLY A 44 -12.83 2.04 -6.44
CA GLY A 44 -13.31 1.90 -5.07
C GLY A 44 -14.65 1.17 -4.94
N LYS A 45 -15.22 0.70 -6.04
CA LYS A 45 -16.42 -0.14 -6.05
C LYS A 45 -16.03 -1.60 -6.16
N LEU A 46 -16.64 -2.43 -5.33
CA LEU A 46 -16.34 -3.85 -5.28
C LEU A 46 -17.64 -4.65 -5.18
N THR A 47 -17.57 -5.91 -5.60
CA THR A 47 -18.68 -6.85 -5.43
C THR A 47 -18.24 -8.00 -4.54
N VAL A 48 -18.78 -8.05 -3.32
CA VAL A 48 -18.48 -9.11 -2.36
C VAL A 48 -19.72 -9.98 -2.16
N ARG A 49 -19.60 -11.27 -2.49
CA ARG A 49 -20.68 -12.25 -2.36
C ARG A 49 -22.00 -11.79 -3.02
N GLY A 50 -21.89 -11.18 -4.22
CA GLY A 50 -23.03 -10.67 -4.97
C GLY A 50 -23.63 -9.35 -4.47
N LYS A 51 -23.00 -8.70 -3.49
CA LYS A 51 -23.41 -7.37 -3.01
C LYS A 51 -22.41 -6.32 -3.47
N GLU A 52 -22.92 -5.27 -4.11
CA GLU A 52 -22.12 -4.09 -4.44
C GLU A 52 -21.81 -3.30 -3.18
N GLN A 53 -20.57 -2.84 -3.07
CA GLN A 53 -20.06 -2.00 -2.00
C GLN A 53 -19.26 -0.86 -2.62
N ASP A 54 -19.18 0.26 -1.91
CA ASP A 54 -18.43 1.45 -2.35
C ASP A 54 -17.57 1.95 -1.17
N ASN A 55 -16.27 1.70 -1.28
CA ASN A 55 -15.28 2.12 -0.29
C ASN A 55 -14.72 3.53 -0.57
N SER A 56 -15.20 4.26 -1.58
CA SER A 56 -14.65 5.55 -1.99
C SER A 56 -14.72 6.63 -0.90
N LYS A 57 -15.81 6.63 -0.11
CA LYS A 57 -15.96 7.55 1.03
C LYS A 57 -15.05 7.17 2.19
N ASP A 58 -14.87 5.88 2.44
CA ASP A 58 -14.04 5.37 3.52
C ASP A 58 -12.56 5.55 3.20
N PHE A 59 -12.16 5.39 1.93
CA PHE A 59 -10.83 5.76 1.44
C PHE A 59 -10.47 7.21 1.76
N LYS A 60 -11.38 8.16 1.47
CA LYS A 60 -11.16 9.57 1.80
C LYS A 60 -10.99 9.80 3.30
N LYS A 61 -11.79 9.12 4.14
CA LYS A 61 -11.68 9.22 5.61
C LYS A 61 -10.36 8.64 6.11
N ALA A 62 -9.95 7.48 5.58
CA ALA A 62 -8.68 6.84 5.92
C ALA A 62 -7.49 7.71 5.51
N CYS A 63 -7.45 8.22 4.28
CA CYS A 63 -6.42 9.14 3.81
C CYS A 63 -6.33 10.40 4.68
N LYS A 64 -7.47 10.99 5.05
CA LYS A 64 -7.51 12.16 5.96
C LYS A 64 -6.89 11.84 7.32
N LEU A 65 -7.22 10.67 7.89
CA LEU A 65 -6.68 10.24 9.18
C LEU A 65 -5.17 9.96 9.12
N LEU A 66 -4.69 9.42 7.99
CA LEU A 66 -3.27 9.23 7.74
C LEU A 66 -2.53 10.55 7.41
N GLY A 67 -3.21 11.68 7.29
CA GLY A 67 -2.59 12.96 6.95
C GLY A 67 -2.19 13.11 5.48
N VAL A 68 -2.78 12.30 4.59
CA VAL A 68 -2.49 12.32 3.15
C VAL A 68 -3.42 13.28 2.44
N GLU A 69 -2.86 14.37 1.88
CA GLU A 69 -3.62 15.39 1.17
C GLU A 69 -3.96 14.98 -0.27
N LYS A 70 -3.03 14.30 -0.96
CA LYS A 70 -3.19 13.92 -2.36
C LYS A 70 -3.46 12.42 -2.47
N HIS A 71 -4.68 12.09 -2.84
CA HIS A 71 -5.13 10.71 -3.04
C HIS A 71 -6.12 10.64 -4.20
N SER A 72 -6.14 9.53 -4.91
CA SER A 72 -7.05 9.29 -6.03
C SER A 72 -7.42 7.81 -6.16
N LEU A 73 -8.66 7.59 -6.56
CA LEU A 73 -9.14 6.34 -7.12
C LEU A 73 -9.13 6.51 -8.64
N LEU A 74 -8.60 5.52 -9.38
CA LEU A 74 -8.67 5.52 -10.83
C LEU A 74 -10.03 4.93 -11.27
N LYS A 75 -10.12 4.40 -12.48
CA LYS A 75 -11.40 4.01 -13.09
C LYS A 75 -11.56 2.50 -13.35
N PHE A 76 -10.56 1.71 -12.99
CA PHE A 76 -10.56 0.28 -13.30
C PHE A 76 -11.43 -0.48 -12.31
N LYS A 77 -12.06 -1.54 -12.77
CA LYS A 77 -12.96 -2.34 -11.94
C LYS A 77 -12.18 -3.29 -11.04
N ASP A 78 -12.60 -3.39 -9.80
CA ASP A 78 -12.09 -4.34 -8.81
C ASP A 78 -12.17 -5.78 -9.34
N GLN A 79 -11.14 -6.59 -9.08
CA GLN A 79 -10.98 -7.99 -9.52
C GLN A 79 -11.09 -8.18 -11.05
N LYS A 80 -10.72 -7.15 -11.83
CA LYS A 80 -10.80 -7.16 -13.30
C LYS A 80 -9.57 -6.61 -14.01
N PHE A 81 -8.46 -6.38 -13.28
CA PHE A 81 -7.25 -5.83 -13.92
C PHE A 81 -6.64 -6.77 -14.94
N ASP A 82 -6.92 -8.07 -14.85
CA ASP A 82 -6.49 -9.07 -15.84
C ASP A 82 -7.25 -9.01 -17.18
N THR A 83 -8.34 -8.26 -17.25
CA THR A 83 -9.06 -7.99 -18.49
C THR A 83 -8.57 -6.72 -19.21
N GLU A 84 -7.64 -6.00 -18.58
CA GLU A 84 -7.08 -4.75 -19.07
C GLU A 84 -5.62 -4.96 -19.54
N ALA A 85 -5.19 -4.24 -20.54
CA ALA A 85 -3.78 -4.24 -20.89
C ALA A 85 -2.96 -3.56 -19.78
N VAL A 86 -1.90 -4.21 -19.30
CA VAL A 86 -1.03 -3.64 -18.25
C VAL A 86 -0.44 -2.28 -18.67
N SER A 87 -0.21 -2.08 -19.98
CA SER A 87 0.21 -0.79 -20.54
C SER A 87 -0.81 0.33 -20.30
N ASP A 88 -2.11 0.04 -20.32
CA ASP A 88 -3.16 1.05 -20.14
C ASP A 88 -3.27 1.45 -18.67
N LEU A 89 -3.16 0.46 -17.76
CA LEU A 89 -3.03 0.71 -16.33
C LEU A 89 -1.81 1.61 -16.05
N ALA A 90 -0.65 1.24 -16.59
CA ALA A 90 0.60 1.98 -16.40
C ALA A 90 0.51 3.41 -16.99
N ASN A 91 -0.03 3.55 -18.19
CA ASN A 91 -0.19 4.86 -18.85
C ASN A 91 -1.15 5.76 -18.06
N THR A 92 -2.21 5.20 -17.47
CA THR A 92 -3.14 5.97 -16.63
C THR A 92 -2.41 6.54 -15.40
N VAL A 93 -1.53 5.75 -14.75
CA VAL A 93 -0.72 6.25 -13.62
C VAL A 93 0.32 7.26 -14.08
N VAL A 94 1.01 7.02 -15.21
CA VAL A 94 2.01 7.96 -15.77
C VAL A 94 1.38 9.32 -16.10
N ASN A 95 0.15 9.34 -16.60
CA ASN A 95 -0.57 10.56 -16.93
C ASN A 95 -0.91 11.45 -15.71
N LEU A 96 -0.78 10.93 -14.49
CA LEU A 96 -0.85 11.75 -13.27
C LEU A 96 0.39 12.65 -13.09
N LYS A 97 1.45 12.45 -13.91
CA LYS A 97 2.69 13.24 -13.92
C LYS A 97 3.38 13.30 -12.54
N LEU A 98 3.26 12.22 -11.78
CA LEU A 98 3.96 12.06 -10.50
C LEU A 98 5.41 11.64 -10.77
N HIS A 99 6.35 12.20 -10.00
CA HIS A 99 7.77 11.89 -10.11
C HIS A 99 8.31 11.38 -8.77
N PRO A 100 7.88 10.16 -8.34
CA PRO A 100 8.23 9.65 -7.02
C PRO A 100 9.73 9.34 -6.89
N ASP A 101 10.21 9.40 -5.66
CA ASP A 101 11.51 8.90 -5.22
C ASP A 101 11.40 7.48 -4.68
N LEU A 102 10.24 7.16 -4.11
CA LEU A 102 9.87 5.86 -3.56
C LEU A 102 8.48 5.48 -4.05
N ILE A 103 8.32 4.22 -4.47
CA ILE A 103 7.02 3.59 -4.70
C ILE A 103 6.84 2.48 -3.66
N ILE A 104 5.73 2.50 -2.93
CA ILE A 104 5.27 1.37 -2.13
C ILE A 104 4.07 0.77 -2.84
N THR A 105 4.10 -0.54 -3.07
CA THR A 105 3.08 -1.27 -3.81
C THR A 105 2.91 -2.67 -3.22
N HIS A 106 2.09 -3.52 -3.83
CA HIS A 106 1.96 -4.92 -3.43
C HIS A 106 3.23 -5.73 -3.72
N HIS A 107 3.43 -6.81 -2.96
CA HIS A 107 4.48 -7.75 -3.33
C HIS A 107 4.05 -8.62 -4.52
N GLN A 108 5.05 -9.11 -5.29
CA GLN A 108 4.81 -9.72 -6.60
C GLN A 108 4.16 -11.11 -6.58
N GLU A 109 4.08 -11.76 -5.42
CA GLU A 109 3.55 -13.12 -5.27
C GLU A 109 2.28 -13.17 -4.41
N ASP A 110 1.51 -12.09 -4.35
CA ASP A 110 0.23 -12.06 -3.63
C ASP A 110 -0.80 -13.00 -4.30
N LEU A 111 -1.73 -13.56 -3.53
CA LEU A 111 -2.82 -14.38 -4.05
C LEU A 111 -3.71 -13.58 -5.00
N ASN A 112 -4.02 -12.33 -4.65
CA ASN A 112 -4.87 -11.46 -5.44
C ASN A 112 -4.17 -11.07 -6.76
N LYS A 113 -4.85 -11.32 -7.87
CA LYS A 113 -4.30 -11.06 -9.21
C LYS A 113 -4.12 -9.57 -9.48
N ASP A 114 -5.05 -8.73 -9.02
CA ASP A 114 -4.96 -7.27 -9.16
C ASP A 114 -3.75 -6.72 -8.40
N HIS A 115 -3.41 -7.29 -7.23
CA HIS A 115 -2.21 -6.93 -6.47
C HIS A 115 -0.94 -7.22 -7.27
N ARG A 116 -0.85 -8.42 -7.89
CA ARG A 116 0.30 -8.77 -8.73
C ARG A 116 0.43 -7.87 -9.95
N ILE A 117 -0.69 -7.55 -10.61
CA ILE A 117 -0.71 -6.62 -11.76
C ILE A 117 -0.31 -5.22 -11.32
N THR A 118 -0.80 -4.75 -10.17
CA THR A 118 -0.40 -3.44 -9.60
C THR A 118 1.10 -3.38 -9.31
N CYS A 119 1.69 -4.46 -8.80
CA CYS A 119 3.14 -4.58 -8.64
C CYS A 119 3.88 -4.51 -9.98
N GLU A 120 3.34 -5.13 -11.03
CA GLU A 120 3.91 -5.06 -12.38
C GLU A 120 3.85 -3.62 -12.92
N VAL A 121 2.71 -2.94 -12.77
CA VAL A 121 2.56 -1.51 -13.11
C VAL A 121 3.61 -0.68 -12.37
N ALA A 122 3.80 -0.89 -11.06
CA ALA A 122 4.80 -0.18 -10.27
C ALA A 122 6.22 -0.38 -10.82
N LYS A 123 6.58 -1.61 -11.23
CA LYS A 123 7.89 -1.91 -11.85
C LYS A 123 8.05 -1.22 -13.22
N ILE A 124 6.98 -1.10 -14.00
CA ILE A 124 6.98 -0.43 -15.31
C ILE A 124 7.19 1.07 -15.14
N ILE A 125 6.40 1.73 -14.28
CA ILE A 125 6.49 3.18 -14.08
C ILE A 125 7.76 3.58 -13.32
N GLY A 126 8.24 2.71 -12.42
CA GLY A 126 9.46 2.91 -11.63
C GLY A 126 10.75 2.58 -12.36
N ARG A 127 10.74 2.36 -13.69
CA ARG A 127 11.97 2.16 -14.47
C ARG A 127 12.89 3.38 -14.34
N PRO A 128 14.21 3.20 -14.10
CA PRO A 128 15.16 4.30 -13.89
C PRO A 128 15.51 4.98 -15.22
N LYS A 129 14.58 5.77 -15.78
CA LYS A 129 14.79 6.50 -17.04
C LYS A 129 15.58 7.79 -16.84
N THR A 130 15.16 8.61 -15.86
CA THR A 130 15.72 9.94 -15.60
C THR A 130 16.30 10.08 -14.21
N LYS A 131 15.77 9.35 -13.25
CA LYS A 131 16.26 9.29 -11.86
C LYS A 131 16.03 7.91 -11.26
N PRO A 132 16.81 7.52 -10.23
CA PRO A 132 16.54 6.30 -9.47
C PRO A 132 15.20 6.40 -8.72
N ILE A 133 14.46 5.30 -8.67
CA ILE A 133 13.21 5.16 -7.92
C ILE A 133 13.27 3.87 -7.14
N SER A 134 13.22 3.93 -5.81
CA SER A 134 13.10 2.74 -4.97
C SER A 134 11.69 2.16 -5.04
N ILE A 135 11.58 0.83 -4.96
CA ILE A 135 10.29 0.13 -4.99
C ILE A 135 10.27 -0.89 -3.85
N LEU A 136 9.27 -0.76 -2.99
CA LEU A 136 8.99 -1.68 -1.89
C LEU A 136 7.66 -2.40 -2.14
N GLY A 137 7.65 -3.71 -1.98
CA GLY A 137 6.45 -4.54 -1.99
C GLY A 137 5.94 -4.77 -0.58
N CYS A 138 4.71 -4.38 -0.27
CA CYS A 138 4.09 -4.59 1.04
C CYS A 138 3.30 -5.90 1.11
N GLU A 139 3.12 -6.40 2.32
CA GLU A 139 2.27 -7.53 2.64
C GLU A 139 0.84 -7.07 2.90
N ILE A 140 -0.14 -7.77 2.31
CA ILE A 140 -1.56 -7.52 2.60
C ILE A 140 -2.12 -8.68 3.42
N PRO A 141 -2.56 -8.44 4.67
CA PRO A 141 -3.12 -9.46 5.54
C PRO A 141 -4.30 -10.19 4.89
N GLY A 142 -4.24 -11.50 4.85
CA GLY A 142 -5.18 -12.39 4.17
C GLY A 142 -4.61 -12.87 2.84
N THR A 143 -4.59 -12.03 1.83
CA THR A 143 -4.19 -12.45 0.48
C THR A 143 -2.73 -12.88 0.39
N SER A 144 -1.85 -12.26 1.15
CA SER A 144 -0.44 -12.69 1.23
C SER A 144 -0.24 -13.98 2.04
N PHE A 145 -1.20 -14.36 2.91
CA PHE A 145 -1.06 -15.55 3.78
C PHE A 145 -1.53 -16.84 3.12
N TRP A 146 -2.52 -16.76 2.23
CA TRP A 146 -3.28 -17.91 1.75
C TRP A 146 -2.82 -18.44 0.39
N ASN A 147 -1.75 -17.92 -0.16
CA ASN A 147 -1.20 -18.35 -1.46
C ASN A 147 -0.22 -19.55 -1.36
N GLY A 148 0.01 -20.09 -0.15
CA GLY A 148 0.98 -21.17 0.07
C GLY A 148 2.45 -20.75 0.00
N LYS A 149 2.74 -19.46 -0.11
CA LYS A 149 4.08 -18.89 -0.13
C LYS A 149 4.31 -18.00 1.08
N VAL A 150 5.54 -17.99 1.58
CA VAL A 150 5.92 -17.11 2.69
C VAL A 150 6.33 -15.76 2.15
N PHE A 151 5.76 -14.68 2.68
CA PHE A 151 6.22 -13.33 2.39
C PHE A 151 7.65 -13.14 2.91
N GLN A 152 8.57 -12.88 2.01
CA GLN A 152 10.00 -12.71 2.33
C GLN A 152 10.30 -11.24 2.62
N ALA A 153 10.09 -10.85 3.88
CA ALA A 153 10.44 -9.52 4.35
C ALA A 153 11.97 -9.36 4.45
N ASN A 154 12.49 -8.26 3.92
CA ASN A 154 13.90 -7.89 4.03
C ASN A 154 14.11 -6.40 4.34
N TYR A 155 13.03 -5.66 4.57
CA TYR A 155 13.05 -4.26 4.98
C TYR A 155 11.92 -4.00 5.99
N PHE A 156 12.28 -3.45 7.14
CA PHE A 156 11.35 -3.24 8.24
C PHE A 156 11.28 -1.77 8.62
N VAL A 157 10.08 -1.28 8.85
CA VAL A 157 9.82 0.09 9.29
C VAL A 157 9.21 0.05 10.68
N ASP A 158 9.91 0.62 11.66
CA ASP A 158 9.35 0.80 13.00
C ASP A 158 8.12 1.71 12.95
N ILE A 159 6.97 1.15 13.32
CA ILE A 159 5.68 1.82 13.40
C ILE A 159 5.12 1.86 14.82
N THR A 160 5.97 1.66 15.81
CA THR A 160 5.55 1.60 17.24
C THR A 160 4.70 2.80 17.64
N LYS A 161 5.08 3.98 17.18
CA LYS A 161 4.35 5.23 17.43
C LYS A 161 3.01 5.32 16.69
N TYR A 162 2.83 4.56 15.61
CA TYR A 162 1.74 4.75 14.64
C TYR A 162 0.74 3.61 14.59
N ILE A 163 0.96 2.51 15.33
CA ILE A 163 0.16 1.29 15.21
C ILE A 163 -1.34 1.53 15.47
N ASP A 164 -1.67 2.30 16.49
CA ASP A 164 -3.07 2.53 16.84
C ASP A 164 -3.75 3.40 15.76
N LEU A 165 -3.06 4.43 15.26
CA LEU A 165 -3.59 5.29 14.20
C LEU A 165 -3.72 4.55 12.85
N LYS A 166 -2.80 3.63 12.53
CA LYS A 166 -2.92 2.70 11.39
C LYS A 166 -4.21 1.87 11.50
N ILE A 167 -4.44 1.27 12.69
CA ILE A 167 -5.63 0.45 12.94
C ILE A 167 -6.91 1.28 12.84
N ASP A 168 -6.90 2.50 13.37
CA ASP A 168 -8.04 3.42 13.31
C ASP A 168 -8.33 3.90 11.88
N ALA A 169 -7.29 4.05 11.05
CA ALA A 169 -7.46 4.36 9.63
C ALA A 169 -8.10 3.18 8.88
N PHE A 170 -7.63 1.95 9.11
CA PHE A 170 -8.26 0.77 8.52
C PHE A 170 -9.71 0.59 9.02
N ALA A 171 -10.01 0.91 10.27
CA ALA A 171 -11.36 0.81 10.82
C ALA A 171 -12.37 1.76 10.16
N LYS A 172 -11.95 2.67 9.27
CA LYS A 172 -12.88 3.46 8.44
C LYS A 172 -13.55 2.64 7.35
N TYR A 173 -12.92 1.54 6.95
CA TYR A 173 -13.46 0.59 5.97
C TYR A 173 -14.38 -0.42 6.66
N HIS A 174 -15.61 0.00 6.94
CA HIS A 174 -16.57 -0.78 7.72
C HIS A 174 -16.89 -2.15 7.12
N ASN A 175 -16.79 -2.29 5.80
CA ASN A 175 -17.08 -3.53 5.10
C ASN A 175 -15.88 -4.50 5.08
N GLU A 176 -14.65 -3.99 5.33
CA GLU A 176 -13.42 -4.77 5.24
C GLU A 176 -12.92 -5.25 6.60
N ILE A 177 -13.29 -4.54 7.66
CA ILE A 177 -12.90 -4.95 9.01
C ILE A 177 -13.64 -6.23 9.41
N GLN A 178 -12.91 -7.17 10.00
CA GLN A 178 -13.42 -8.49 10.36
C GLN A 178 -13.21 -8.77 11.86
N GLU A 179 -13.87 -9.82 12.35
CA GLU A 179 -13.65 -10.32 13.70
C GLU A 179 -12.44 -11.27 13.75
N TYR A 180 -11.74 -11.27 14.89
CA TYR A 180 -10.65 -12.23 15.13
C TYR A 180 -11.24 -13.66 15.14
N PRO A 181 -10.59 -14.67 14.52
CA PRO A 181 -9.18 -14.74 14.12
C PRO A 181 -8.85 -14.25 12.69
N HIS A 182 -9.75 -13.58 12.00
CA HIS A 182 -9.45 -13.08 10.67
C HIS A 182 -8.26 -12.10 10.70
N PRO A 183 -7.27 -12.18 9.77
CA PRO A 183 -6.10 -11.32 9.77
C PRO A 183 -6.42 -9.81 9.61
N ARG A 184 -7.54 -9.47 8.98
CA ARG A 184 -8.05 -8.08 8.86
C ARG A 184 -8.87 -7.62 10.09
N SER A 185 -8.77 -8.30 11.22
CA SER A 185 -9.29 -7.81 12.50
C SER A 185 -8.30 -6.81 13.13
N LYS A 186 -8.78 -5.91 13.99
CA LYS A 186 -7.89 -5.00 14.76
C LYS A 186 -6.80 -5.78 15.51
N LYS A 187 -7.19 -6.90 16.14
CA LYS A 187 -6.25 -7.79 16.83
C LYS A 187 -5.28 -8.46 15.87
N GLY A 188 -5.74 -8.94 14.71
CA GLY A 188 -4.90 -9.56 13.69
C GLY A 188 -3.83 -8.60 13.15
N LEU A 189 -4.21 -7.36 12.84
CA LEU A 189 -3.27 -6.32 12.39
C LEU A 189 -2.21 -6.01 13.45
N LYS A 190 -2.62 -5.95 14.72
CA LYS A 190 -1.68 -5.69 15.82
C LYS A 190 -0.70 -6.86 16.01
N LEU A 191 -1.19 -8.10 15.93
CA LEU A 191 -0.37 -9.31 16.03
C LEU A 191 0.63 -9.40 14.86
N LEU A 192 0.21 -9.08 13.63
CA LEU A 192 1.11 -9.06 12.48
C LEU A 192 2.23 -8.03 12.66
N ALA A 193 1.88 -6.82 13.11
CA ALA A 193 2.87 -5.79 13.38
C ALA A 193 3.83 -6.18 14.52
N GLN A 194 3.37 -6.91 15.53
CA GLN A 194 4.22 -7.49 16.57
C GLN A 194 5.14 -8.58 16.03
N TYR A 195 4.63 -9.45 15.16
CA TYR A 195 5.43 -10.49 14.51
C TYR A 195 6.59 -9.89 13.73
N HIS A 196 6.33 -8.89 12.90
CA HIS A 196 7.38 -8.17 12.18
C HIS A 196 8.30 -7.36 13.13
N GLY A 197 7.76 -6.87 14.23
CA GLY A 197 8.53 -6.24 15.29
C GLY A 197 9.56 -7.19 15.91
N MET A 198 9.14 -8.44 16.24
CA MET A 198 10.06 -9.47 16.75
C MET A 198 11.17 -9.81 15.76
N GLN A 199 10.87 -9.83 14.44
CA GLN A 199 11.87 -10.09 13.41
C GLN A 199 12.92 -8.98 13.29
N SER A 200 12.60 -7.75 13.71
CA SER A 200 13.40 -6.56 13.45
C SER A 200 13.89 -5.85 14.73
N GLY A 201 13.51 -6.34 15.91
CA GLY A 201 13.88 -5.72 17.19
C GLY A 201 13.05 -4.48 17.56
N PHE A 202 11.92 -4.25 16.87
CA PHE A 202 10.97 -3.19 17.21
C PHE A 202 9.76 -3.75 17.98
N LYS A 203 9.03 -2.88 18.66
CA LYS A 203 7.78 -3.31 19.32
C LYS A 203 6.69 -3.62 18.30
N TYR A 204 6.58 -2.78 17.25
CA TYR A 204 5.69 -2.96 16.10
C TYR A 204 6.42 -2.52 14.83
N ALA A 205 6.35 -3.33 13.78
CA ALA A 205 6.91 -2.98 12.48
C ALA A 205 5.93 -3.29 11.34
N GLU A 206 6.05 -2.55 10.25
CA GLU A 206 5.63 -2.97 8.93
C GLU A 206 6.82 -3.56 8.19
N ALA A 207 6.55 -4.59 7.41
CA ALA A 207 7.55 -5.32 6.67
C ALA A 207 7.34 -5.19 5.17
N PHE A 208 8.45 -5.11 4.44
CA PHE A 208 8.46 -4.96 2.99
C PHE A 208 9.47 -5.91 2.36
N ASN A 209 9.21 -6.25 1.11
CA ASN A 209 10.19 -6.83 0.21
C ASN A 209 10.80 -5.71 -0.64
N VAL A 210 12.12 -5.56 -0.63
CA VAL A 210 12.81 -4.60 -1.50
C VAL A 210 12.85 -5.18 -2.91
N ILE A 211 11.99 -4.65 -3.80
CA ILE A 211 11.99 -4.99 -5.22
C ILE A 211 13.15 -4.27 -5.93
N ARG A 212 13.38 -3.01 -5.56
CA ARG A 212 14.51 -2.19 -6.00
C ARG A 212 14.83 -1.15 -4.94
N GLY A 213 16.07 -1.07 -4.50
CA GLY A 213 16.52 -0.13 -3.47
C GLY A 213 17.66 0.75 -3.96
N TYR A 214 17.60 2.02 -3.60
CA TYR A 214 18.67 2.99 -3.77
C TYR A 214 18.92 3.68 -2.42
N GLU A 215 20.19 3.89 -2.07
CA GLU A 215 20.63 4.38 -0.76
C GLU A 215 19.86 5.63 -0.28
N ASP A 216 19.72 6.62 -1.14
CA ASP A 216 19.04 7.89 -0.81
C ASP A 216 17.52 7.86 -0.98
N ARG A 217 16.92 6.72 -1.33
CA ARG A 217 15.51 6.58 -1.74
C ARG A 217 14.73 5.57 -0.90
N LEU A 218 15.29 5.13 0.21
CA LEU A 218 14.62 4.39 1.27
C LEU A 218 14.41 5.29 2.49
N LEU A 219 13.62 4.83 3.49
CA LEU A 219 13.29 5.59 4.71
C LEU A 219 14.46 5.75 5.66
#